data_698317ece0c39a9b16e128cc25c211d4
#
_entry.id   698317ece0c39a9b16e128cc25c211d4
#
_cell.length_a   1.000
_cell.length_b   1.000
_cell.length_c   1.000
_cell.angle_alpha   90.00
_cell.angle_beta   90.00
_cell.angle_gamma   90.00
#
_symmetry.space_group_name_H-M   'P 1'
#
loop_
_entity.id
_entity.type
_entity.pdbx_description
1 polymer ?
#
loop_
_entity_poly.entity_id
_entity_poly.type
_entity_poly.pdbx_seq_one_letter_code
_entity_poly.pdbx_strand_id
1 'polypeptide(L)' 'MKYTPEQIGELVRSTRKSMGVTQKDLAMTSGTGLRFIIDLEKGKPTCQLGKALTVWHTLGLKLTLISPATERKESRP' A
#
# COMPACT_ATOMS: atom_id res chain seq x y z
N MET A 1 -14.59 6.63 -6.72
CA MET A 1 -13.39 6.07 -7.36
C MET A 1 -13.02 4.75 -6.73
N LYS A 2 -12.70 3.77 -7.54
CA LYS A 2 -12.33 2.44 -7.04
C LYS A 2 -10.90 2.12 -7.38
N TYR A 3 -10.20 1.55 -6.42
CA TYR A 3 -8.87 1.04 -6.65
C TYR A 3 -8.91 -0.46 -6.79
N THR A 4 -8.14 -0.97 -7.74
CA THR A 4 -7.97 -2.41 -7.91
C THR A 4 -6.67 -2.85 -7.26
N PRO A 5 -6.54 -4.15 -6.95
CA PRO A 5 -5.24 -4.64 -6.45
C PRO A 5 -4.09 -4.31 -7.39
N GLU A 6 -4.35 -4.32 -8.71
CA GLU A 6 -3.32 -3.98 -9.68
C GLU A 6 -2.88 -2.53 -9.55
N GLN A 7 -3.83 -1.62 -9.36
CA GLN A 7 -3.51 -0.21 -9.19
C GLN A 7 -2.73 0.04 -7.91
N ILE A 8 -3.13 -0.63 -6.84
CA ILE A 8 -2.40 -0.53 -5.57
C ILE A 8 -0.98 -1.07 -5.73
N GLY A 9 -0.85 -2.22 -6.40
CA GLY A 9 0.46 -2.80 -6.64
C GLY A 9 1.35 -1.90 -7.47
N GLU A 10 0.80 -1.26 -8.48
CA GLU A 10 1.57 -0.35 -9.32
C GLU A 10 2.00 0.90 -8.53
N LEU A 11 1.15 1.40 -7.66
CA LEU A 11 1.51 2.53 -6.81
C LEU A 11 2.68 2.18 -5.90
N VAL A 12 2.64 1.00 -5.29
CA VAL A 12 3.74 0.52 -4.45
C VAL A 12 5.02 0.43 -5.28
N ARG A 13 4.93 -0.16 -6.46
CA ARG A 13 6.09 -0.36 -7.32
C ARG A 13 6.69 0.96 -7.75
N SER A 14 5.87 1.87 -8.24
CA SER A 14 6.37 3.16 -8.73
C SER A 14 6.95 4.00 -7.60
N THR A 15 6.34 3.99 -6.43
CA THR A 15 6.87 4.71 -5.28
C THR A 15 8.21 4.12 -4.85
N ARG A 16 8.28 2.79 -4.78
CA ARG A 16 9.53 2.11 -4.43
C ARG A 16 10.64 2.49 -5.40
N LYS A 17 10.34 2.44 -6.69
CA LYS A 17 11.35 2.75 -7.71
C LYS A 17 11.79 4.21 -7.66
N SER A 18 10.86 5.11 -7.40
CA SER A 18 11.21 6.52 -7.30
C SER A 18 12.16 6.80 -6.12
N MET A 19 12.13 5.93 -5.12
CA MET A 19 13.01 6.05 -3.96
C MET A 19 14.32 5.29 -4.14
N GLY A 20 14.52 4.62 -5.27
CA GLY A 20 15.73 3.87 -5.52
C GLY A 20 15.86 2.61 -4.69
N VAL A 21 14.75 2.05 -4.23
CA VAL A 21 14.74 0.90 -3.33
C VAL A 21 14.38 -0.36 -4.12
N THR A 22 15.12 -1.45 -3.88
CA THR A 22 14.81 -2.72 -4.52
C THR A 22 13.68 -3.43 -3.78
N GLN A 23 13.07 -4.42 -4.44
CA GLN A 23 12.05 -5.24 -3.78
C GLN A 23 12.63 -5.91 -2.52
N LYS A 24 13.86 -6.38 -2.62
CA LYS A 24 14.52 -7.03 -1.49
C LYS A 24 14.70 -6.06 -0.33
N ASP A 25 15.15 -4.85 -0.63
CA ASP A 25 15.33 -3.84 0.41
C ASP A 25 14.01 -3.50 1.08
N LEU A 26 12.95 -3.33 0.29
CA LEU A 26 11.65 -3.04 0.85
C LEU A 26 11.14 -4.20 1.72
N ALA A 27 11.37 -5.43 1.27
CA ALA A 27 10.98 -6.59 2.05
C ALA A 27 11.68 -6.60 3.41
N MET A 28 12.97 -6.31 3.43
CA MET A 28 13.73 -6.27 4.67
C MET A 28 13.28 -5.15 5.58
N THR A 29 13.12 -3.96 5.03
CA THR A 29 12.76 -2.78 5.83
C THR A 29 11.35 -2.90 6.40
N SER A 30 10.42 -3.44 5.62
CA SER A 30 9.04 -3.61 6.07
C SER A 30 8.84 -4.87 6.90
N GLY A 31 9.81 -5.79 6.86
CA GLY A 31 9.69 -7.05 7.59
C GLY A 31 8.65 -8.01 7.05
N THR A 32 8.30 -7.88 5.76
CA THR A 32 7.21 -8.68 5.19
C THR A 32 7.65 -9.84 4.30
N GLY A 33 8.89 -9.85 3.87
CA GLY A 33 9.39 -10.91 2.99
C GLY A 33 9.28 -10.56 1.53
N LEU A 34 10.25 -11.09 0.75
CA LEU A 34 10.37 -10.76 -0.67
C LEU A 34 9.17 -11.25 -1.47
N ARG A 35 8.71 -12.47 -1.19
CA ARG A 35 7.59 -13.02 -1.95
C ARG A 35 6.34 -12.17 -1.80
N PHE A 36 6.12 -11.65 -0.59
CA PHE A 36 4.98 -10.79 -0.36
C PHE A 36 5.07 -9.52 -1.21
N ILE A 37 6.24 -8.90 -1.28
CA ILE A 37 6.43 -7.69 -2.07
C ILE A 37 6.17 -7.96 -3.56
N ILE A 38 6.70 -9.08 -4.06
CA ILE A 38 6.49 -9.45 -5.46
C ILE A 38 5.00 -9.60 -5.78
N ASP A 39 4.28 -10.33 -4.92
CA ASP A 39 2.86 -10.58 -5.12
C ASP A 39 2.07 -9.27 -5.01
N LEU A 40 2.40 -8.44 -4.04
CA LEU A 40 1.71 -7.17 -3.84
C LEU A 40 1.86 -6.26 -5.07
N GLU A 41 3.07 -6.15 -5.61
CA GLU A 41 3.31 -5.30 -6.75
C GLU A 41 2.67 -5.84 -8.03
N LYS A 42 2.44 -7.14 -8.10
CA LYS A 42 1.72 -7.74 -9.21
C LYS A 42 0.22 -7.57 -9.11
N GLY A 43 -0.27 -7.11 -7.98
CA GLY A 43 -1.69 -6.92 -7.80
C GLY A 43 -2.44 -8.16 -7.37
N LYS A 44 -1.76 -9.07 -6.66
CA LYS A 44 -2.42 -10.28 -6.17
C LYS A 44 -3.54 -9.90 -5.21
N PRO A 45 -4.79 -10.31 -5.50
CA PRO A 45 -5.93 -9.85 -4.69
C PRO A 45 -6.01 -10.48 -3.30
N THR A 46 -5.25 -11.54 -3.05
CA THR A 46 -5.30 -12.26 -1.78
C THR A 46 -4.17 -11.90 -0.83
N CYS A 47 -3.50 -10.76 -1.04
CA CYS A 47 -2.46 -10.32 -0.13
C CYS A 47 -3.04 -9.99 1.25
N GLN A 48 -2.28 -10.31 2.29
CA GLN A 48 -2.69 -9.98 3.66
C GLN A 48 -2.69 -8.47 3.85
N LEU A 49 -3.83 -7.94 4.28
CA LEU A 49 -4.01 -6.51 4.40
C LEU A 49 -3.05 -5.89 5.43
N GLY A 50 -2.84 -6.56 6.56
CA GLY A 50 -1.94 -6.04 7.58
C GLY A 50 -0.53 -5.83 7.07
N LYS A 51 -0.04 -6.81 6.30
CA LYS A 51 1.29 -6.69 5.71
C LYS A 51 1.33 -5.60 4.65
N ALA A 52 0.27 -5.48 3.86
CA ALA A 52 0.19 -4.43 2.85
C ALA A 52 0.25 -3.05 3.51
N LEU A 53 -0.48 -2.86 4.61
CA LEU A 53 -0.45 -1.60 5.34
C LEU A 53 0.96 -1.29 5.84
N THR A 54 1.68 -2.31 6.33
CA THR A 54 3.05 -2.13 6.79
C THR A 54 3.95 -1.66 5.65
N VAL A 55 3.80 -2.25 4.47
CA VAL A 55 4.58 -1.85 3.30
C VAL A 55 4.27 -0.40 2.91
N TRP A 56 2.98 -0.04 2.86
CA TRP A 56 2.58 1.32 2.53
C TRP A 56 3.18 2.31 3.52
N HIS A 57 3.10 1.99 4.79
CA HIS A 57 3.64 2.84 5.84
C HIS A 57 5.16 3.01 5.69
N THR A 58 5.86 1.92 5.39
CA THR A 58 7.30 1.94 5.19
C THR A 58 7.68 2.88 4.04
N LEU A 59 6.87 2.91 2.99
CA LEU A 59 7.12 3.77 1.83
C LEU A 59 6.63 5.20 2.03
N GLY A 60 6.00 5.49 3.15
CA GLY A 60 5.44 6.81 3.39
C GLY A 60 4.11 7.04 2.68
N LEU A 61 3.51 6.01 2.14
CA LEU A 61 2.20 6.11 1.54
C LEU A 61 1.13 6.20 2.62
N LYS A 62 0.14 7.04 2.39
CA LYS A 62 -0.95 7.22 3.34
C LYS A 62 -2.23 6.68 2.74
N LEU A 63 -2.97 5.94 3.55
CA LEU A 63 -4.29 5.45 3.17
C LEU A 63 -5.33 6.24 3.92
N THR A 64 -6.22 6.87 3.16
CA THR A 64 -7.34 7.62 3.75
C THR A 64 -8.63 6.98 3.30
N LEU A 65 -9.43 6.59 4.27
CA LEU A 65 -10.75 6.00 4.03
C LEU A 65 -11.80 6.95 4.55
N ILE A 66 -12.69 7.37 3.66
CA ILE A 66 -13.75 8.32 4.01
C ILE A 66 -15.08 7.65 3.74
N SER A 67 -15.88 7.46 4.80
CA SER A 67 -17.22 6.93 4.64
C SER A 67 -18.19 8.10 4.47
N PRO A 68 -19.37 7.85 3.91
CA PRO A 68 -20.39 8.92 3.82
C PRO A 68 -20.73 9.53 5.17
N ALA A 69 -20.79 8.71 6.22
CA ALA A 69 -21.06 9.21 7.55
C ALA A 69 -19.91 10.08 8.06
N THR A 70 -18.68 9.70 7.80
CA THR A 70 -17.51 10.46 8.22
C THR A 70 -17.47 11.80 7.51
N GLU A 71 -17.78 11.81 6.22
CA GLU A 71 -17.80 13.06 5.48
C GLU A 71 -18.82 14.05 6.03
N ARG A 72 -19.98 13.54 6.42
CA ARG A 72 -21.00 14.39 7.01
C ARG A 72 -20.54 14.96 8.33
N LYS A 73 -19.85 14.14 9.11
CA LYS A 73 -19.40 14.58 10.43
C LYS A 73 -18.26 15.57 10.36
N GLU A 74 -17.52 15.55 9.28
CA GLU A 74 -16.40 16.47 9.14
C GLU A 74 -16.86 17.93 9.08
N SER A 75 -18.09 18.16 8.72
CA SER A 75 -18.62 19.52 8.70
C SER A 75 -18.88 20.05 10.09
N ARG A 76 -18.77 19.23 11.10
CA ARG A 76 -19.07 19.64 12.48
C ARG A 76 -17.79 19.90 13.25
N PRO A 77 -17.85 20.84 14.14
CA PRO A 77 -16.72 21.10 15.01
C PRO A 77 -16.42 19.90 15.90
#